data_76703db3b672ec69dd3a37b38f14d54d
#
_entry.id   76703db3b672ec69dd3a37b38f14d54d
#
_cell.length_a   1.000
_cell.length_b   1.000
_cell.length_c   1.000
_cell.angle_alpha   90.00
_cell.angle_beta   90.00
_cell.angle_gamma   90.00
#
_symmetry.space_group_name_H-M   'P 1'
#
loop_
_entity.id
_entity.type
_entity.pdbx_description
1 polymer ?
#
loop_
_entity_poly.entity_id
_entity_poly.type
_entity_poly.pdbx_seq_one_letter_code
_entity_poly.pdbx_strand_id
1 'polypeptide(L)'
;MKALPFPCIRPAQDRVLEALPAMDSILSDSGALRGAITDGLMLKDPSAAYYVYECSGEPGRVTGVVAICPVNVLTGSDEAAAESVDTLAAARAIAELKVQPRPVTLAYEASPVMDIILGAAKEGASLYAVTDPAGITHRVWEVKREDAVAAIRAMLDQAPEPTPADDPTYAAALAGAAQLLADDARTVGTYTGKEPFNFTVAALFPTAQVSGGAPQVPTGLLTHQIARF
;
A
#
# COMPACT_ATOMS: atom_id res chain seq x y z
N MET A 1 5.53 -16.16 -1.57
CA MET A 1 5.00 -15.19 -0.58
C MET A 1 3.50 -15.08 -0.67
N LYS A 2 2.82 -14.80 0.43
CA LYS A 2 1.37 -14.61 0.43
C LYS A 2 1.04 -13.13 0.18
N ALA A 3 0.56 -12.80 -1.03
CA ALA A 3 0.13 -11.46 -1.38
C ALA A 3 -1.22 -11.53 -2.11
N LEU A 4 -2.21 -10.76 -1.66
CA LEU A 4 -3.60 -10.87 -2.07
C LEU A 4 -4.11 -9.54 -2.65
N PRO A 5 -5.10 -9.58 -3.56
CA PRO A 5 -5.81 -8.39 -3.98
C PRO A 5 -6.62 -7.82 -2.80
N PHE A 6 -6.89 -6.51 -2.83
CA PHE A 6 -7.59 -5.82 -1.74
C PHE A 6 -8.53 -4.72 -2.25
N PRO A 7 -9.59 -4.38 -1.49
CA PRO A 7 -10.40 -3.20 -1.76
C PRO A 7 -9.63 -1.95 -1.31
N CYS A 8 -9.35 -1.04 -2.22
CA CYS A 8 -8.60 0.18 -1.96
C CYS A 8 -9.50 1.34 -1.57
N ILE A 9 -9.00 2.26 -0.72
CA ILE A 9 -9.52 3.61 -0.60
C ILE A 9 -8.57 4.52 -1.39
N ARG A 10 -9.10 5.29 -2.33
CA ARG A 10 -8.31 6.05 -3.30
C ARG A 10 -9.05 7.29 -3.80
N PRO A 11 -8.37 8.29 -4.37
CA PRO A 11 -9.03 9.40 -5.02
C PRO A 11 -10.02 8.96 -6.12
N ALA A 12 -11.07 9.72 -6.33
CA ALA A 12 -11.86 9.59 -7.55
C ALA A 12 -10.97 9.93 -8.77
N GLN A 13 -11.08 9.16 -9.85
CA GLN A 13 -10.16 9.25 -10.99
C GLN A 13 -10.11 10.65 -11.62
N ASP A 14 -11.27 11.29 -11.74
CA ASP A 14 -11.45 12.64 -12.27
C ASP A 14 -11.09 13.76 -11.28
N ARG A 15 -10.91 13.43 -9.99
CA ARG A 15 -10.61 14.37 -8.91
C ARG A 15 -9.24 14.15 -8.25
N VAL A 16 -8.38 13.31 -8.82
CA VAL A 16 -7.09 12.98 -8.22
C VAL A 16 -6.19 14.20 -8.01
N LEU A 17 -6.22 15.17 -8.92
CA LEU A 17 -5.43 16.41 -8.82
C LEU A 17 -5.96 17.37 -7.74
N GLU A 18 -7.24 17.24 -7.35
CA GLU A 18 -7.83 17.96 -6.22
C GLU A 18 -7.51 17.25 -4.90
N ALA A 19 -7.58 15.92 -4.88
CA ALA A 19 -7.40 15.11 -3.68
C ALA A 19 -5.95 15.08 -3.19
N LEU A 20 -4.98 14.90 -4.07
CA LEU A 20 -3.58 14.73 -3.67
C LEU A 20 -3.01 15.91 -2.86
N PRO A 21 -3.21 17.19 -3.23
CA PRO A 21 -2.76 18.31 -2.42
C PRO A 21 -3.47 18.43 -1.06
N ALA A 22 -4.67 17.84 -0.93
CA ALA A 22 -5.48 17.89 0.28
C ALA A 22 -5.28 16.68 1.20
N MET A 23 -4.36 15.73 0.87
CA MET A 23 -4.21 14.46 1.58
C MET A 23 -3.93 14.62 3.07
N ASP A 24 -3.09 15.57 3.46
CA ASP A 24 -2.80 15.81 4.88
C ASP A 24 -4.07 16.17 5.67
N SER A 25 -4.98 16.93 5.06
CA SER A 25 -6.28 17.26 5.66
C SER A 25 -7.25 16.07 5.62
N ILE A 26 -7.31 15.34 4.51
CA ILE A 26 -8.19 14.18 4.33
C ILE A 26 -7.81 13.05 5.30
N LEU A 27 -6.52 12.84 5.53
CA LEU A 27 -5.99 11.80 6.39
C LEU A 27 -5.64 12.30 7.80
N SER A 28 -6.11 13.49 8.19
CA SER A 28 -5.89 14.02 9.55
C SER A 28 -6.60 13.18 10.62
N ASP A 29 -7.80 12.68 10.30
CA ASP A 29 -8.56 11.79 11.15
C ASP A 29 -9.60 10.97 10.35
N SER A 30 -10.18 9.97 10.98
CA SER A 30 -11.16 9.08 10.33
C SER A 30 -12.47 9.78 9.95
N GLY A 31 -12.81 10.91 10.56
CA GLY A 31 -13.98 11.72 10.23
C GLY A 31 -13.77 12.51 8.94
N ALA A 32 -12.60 13.14 8.79
CA ALA A 32 -12.22 13.87 7.58
C ALA A 32 -12.18 12.92 6.37
N LEU A 33 -11.61 11.72 6.53
CA LEU A 33 -11.60 10.73 5.46
C LEU A 33 -13.02 10.25 5.09
N ARG A 34 -13.90 10.00 6.07
CA ARG A 34 -15.31 9.67 5.80
C ARG A 34 -16.05 10.79 5.08
N GLY A 35 -15.79 12.04 5.46
CA GLY A 35 -16.29 13.20 4.74
C GLY A 35 -15.87 13.19 3.28
N ALA A 36 -14.59 13.05 3.00
CA ALA A 36 -14.05 12.98 1.65
C ALA A 36 -14.62 11.81 0.81
N ILE A 37 -14.91 10.66 1.45
CA ILE A 37 -15.59 9.54 0.79
C ILE A 37 -17.06 9.90 0.50
N THR A 38 -17.76 10.52 1.43
CA THR A 38 -19.16 10.93 1.27
C THR A 38 -19.30 11.96 0.15
N ASP A 39 -18.36 12.90 0.05
CA ASP A 39 -18.31 13.95 -0.96
C ASP A 39 -17.82 13.46 -2.34
N GLY A 40 -17.45 12.17 -2.43
CA GLY A 40 -16.97 11.57 -3.67
C GLY A 40 -15.57 12.04 -4.10
N LEU A 41 -14.82 12.69 -3.21
CA LEU A 41 -13.40 13.04 -3.46
C LEU A 41 -12.51 11.81 -3.33
N MET A 42 -12.79 10.97 -2.33
CA MET A 42 -12.20 9.64 -2.17
C MET A 42 -13.24 8.56 -2.46
N LEU A 43 -12.81 7.44 -2.99
CA LEU A 43 -13.65 6.28 -3.25
C LEU A 43 -13.13 5.09 -2.45
N LYS A 44 -14.07 4.25 -1.99
CA LYS A 44 -13.75 2.93 -1.49
C LYS A 44 -14.17 1.92 -2.55
N ASP A 45 -13.20 1.18 -3.09
CA ASP A 45 -13.48 0.19 -4.12
C ASP A 45 -14.39 -0.93 -3.57
N PRO A 46 -15.42 -1.32 -4.30
CA PRO A 46 -16.39 -2.33 -3.84
C PRO A 46 -15.82 -3.75 -3.90
N SER A 47 -14.78 -3.98 -4.68
CA SER A 47 -14.16 -5.30 -4.90
C SER A 47 -12.64 -5.23 -4.76
N ALA A 48 -12.05 -6.38 -4.42
CA ALA A 48 -10.60 -6.51 -4.33
C ALA A 48 -9.95 -6.53 -5.72
N ALA A 49 -8.81 -5.84 -5.85
CA ALA A 49 -7.99 -5.80 -7.05
C ALA A 49 -6.50 -5.86 -6.68
N TYR A 50 -5.66 -6.26 -7.63
CA TYR A 50 -4.25 -5.86 -7.63
C TYR A 50 -4.12 -4.51 -8.33
N TYR A 51 -3.08 -3.77 -7.99
CA TYR A 51 -2.75 -2.54 -8.71
C TYR A 51 -1.32 -2.68 -9.26
N VAL A 52 -1.13 -2.34 -10.52
CA VAL A 52 0.21 -2.13 -11.07
C VAL A 52 0.55 -0.68 -10.84
N TYR A 53 1.67 -0.44 -10.19
CA TYR A 53 2.19 0.89 -9.96
C TYR A 53 3.50 1.08 -10.69
N GLU A 54 3.63 2.20 -11.37
CA GLU A 54 4.84 2.61 -12.05
C GLU A 54 5.20 4.02 -11.64
N CYS A 55 6.44 4.24 -11.25
CA CYS A 55 7.00 5.57 -11.19
C CYS A 55 8.11 5.75 -12.22
N SER A 56 8.15 6.92 -12.83
CA SER A 56 9.13 7.25 -13.84
C SER A 56 9.62 8.68 -13.68
N GLY A 57 10.95 8.86 -13.74
CA GLY A 57 11.67 10.11 -13.59
C GLY A 57 13.15 9.85 -13.84
N GLU A 58 14.03 10.80 -13.48
CA GLU A 58 15.44 10.47 -13.42
C GLU A 58 15.74 9.75 -12.09
N PRO A 59 16.44 8.58 -12.07
CA PRO A 59 17.24 7.98 -13.13
C PRO A 59 16.52 6.92 -14.00
N GLY A 60 15.21 6.74 -13.93
CA GLY A 60 14.58 5.70 -14.71
C GLY A 60 13.11 5.41 -14.41
N ARG A 61 12.70 4.20 -14.75
CA ARG A 61 11.34 3.70 -14.56
C ARG A 61 11.37 2.45 -13.70
N VAL A 62 10.53 2.41 -12.68
CA VAL A 62 10.30 1.23 -11.84
C VAL A 62 8.84 0.83 -11.90
N THR A 63 8.59 -0.47 -11.99
CA THR A 63 7.24 -1.03 -12.01
C THR A 63 7.11 -2.09 -10.93
N GLY A 64 6.05 -2.01 -10.13
CA GLY A 64 5.73 -2.97 -9.07
C GLY A 64 4.27 -3.34 -9.06
N VAL A 65 3.93 -4.33 -8.24
CA VAL A 65 2.55 -4.73 -7.96
C VAL A 65 2.18 -4.33 -6.54
N VAL A 66 0.99 -3.76 -6.36
CA VAL A 66 0.46 -3.39 -5.03
C VAL A 66 -0.57 -4.41 -4.61
N ALA A 67 -0.36 -4.97 -3.43
CA ALA A 67 -1.14 -6.05 -2.84
C ALA A 67 -1.19 -5.92 -1.33
N ILE A 68 -2.06 -6.66 -0.64
CA ILE A 68 -1.92 -6.85 0.81
C ILE A 68 -1.09 -8.10 1.12
N CYS A 69 -0.14 -7.94 2.05
CA CYS A 69 0.68 -8.99 2.61
C CYS A 69 0.38 -9.15 4.11
N PRO A 70 0.63 -10.33 4.72
CA PRO A 70 0.59 -10.46 6.17
C PRO A 70 1.54 -9.46 6.83
N VAL A 71 1.12 -8.81 7.90
CA VAL A 71 1.90 -7.76 8.59
C VAL A 71 3.26 -8.24 9.12
N ASN A 72 3.41 -9.55 9.35
CA ASN A 72 4.67 -10.14 9.78
C ASN A 72 5.82 -10.03 8.76
N VAL A 73 5.55 -9.68 7.49
CA VAL A 73 6.62 -9.34 6.53
C VAL A 73 7.41 -8.09 6.93
N LEU A 74 6.86 -7.28 7.86
CA LEU A 74 7.51 -6.10 8.42
C LEU A 74 8.39 -6.41 9.63
N THR A 75 8.33 -7.65 10.17
CA THR A 75 9.15 -8.06 11.32
C THR A 75 10.59 -8.30 10.88
N GLY A 76 11.53 -7.72 11.62
CA GLY A 76 12.97 -7.72 11.27
C GLY A 76 13.49 -6.37 10.81
N SER A 77 12.61 -5.35 10.73
CA SER A 77 13.04 -3.96 10.73
C SER A 77 13.73 -3.62 12.05
N ASP A 78 14.72 -2.75 11.99
CA ASP A 78 15.59 -2.29 13.07
C ASP A 78 14.83 -2.12 14.41
N GLU A 79 15.20 -2.92 15.44
CA GLU A 79 14.59 -2.84 16.78
C GLU A 79 14.70 -1.43 17.36
N ALA A 80 15.79 -0.71 17.09
CA ALA A 80 16.00 0.65 17.54
C ALA A 80 15.00 1.62 16.88
N ALA A 81 14.62 1.40 15.62
CA ALA A 81 13.58 2.18 14.97
C ALA A 81 12.20 1.92 15.59
N ALA A 82 11.92 0.69 16.01
CA ALA A 82 10.63 0.31 16.60
C ALA A 82 10.35 1.00 17.96
N GLU A 83 11.39 1.28 18.74
CA GLU A 83 11.29 1.88 20.08
C GLU A 83 11.36 3.43 20.06
N SER A 84 11.56 4.05 18.91
CA SER A 84 11.65 5.51 18.83
C SER A 84 10.30 6.18 19.17
N VAL A 85 10.37 7.35 19.78
CA VAL A 85 9.18 8.14 20.14
C VAL A 85 8.35 8.49 18.90
N ASP A 86 9.01 8.80 17.79
CA ASP A 86 8.37 9.17 16.53
C ASP A 86 7.65 7.97 15.91
N THR A 87 8.24 6.78 15.96
CA THR A 87 7.60 5.54 15.50
C THR A 87 6.36 5.20 16.32
N LEU A 88 6.44 5.32 17.64
CA LEU A 88 5.30 5.06 18.52
C LEU A 88 4.16 6.08 18.31
N ALA A 89 4.49 7.34 18.07
CA ALA A 89 3.51 8.37 17.74
C ALA A 89 2.84 8.09 16.38
N ALA A 90 3.62 7.73 15.35
CA ALA A 90 3.11 7.35 14.05
C ALA A 90 2.23 6.09 14.10
N ALA A 91 2.61 5.08 14.89
CA ALA A 91 1.81 3.87 15.08
C ALA A 91 0.43 4.18 15.67
N ARG A 92 0.38 5.05 16.70
CA ARG A 92 -0.88 5.50 17.29
C ARG A 92 -1.74 6.27 16.29
N ALA A 93 -1.15 7.20 15.55
CA ALA A 93 -1.87 7.97 14.53
C ALA A 93 -2.49 7.06 13.45
N ILE A 94 -1.75 6.06 12.96
CA ILE A 94 -2.25 5.08 12.00
C ILE A 94 -3.40 4.23 12.61
N ALA A 95 -3.26 3.79 13.85
CA ALA A 95 -4.30 3.02 14.53
C ALA A 95 -5.58 3.84 14.76
N GLU A 96 -5.47 5.12 15.14
CA GLU A 96 -6.59 6.05 15.30
C GLU A 96 -7.26 6.40 13.98
N LEU A 97 -6.47 6.63 12.93
CA LEU A 97 -6.95 6.88 11.57
C LEU A 97 -7.69 5.65 11.00
N LYS A 98 -7.33 4.43 11.44
CA LYS A 98 -7.88 3.15 10.96
C LYS A 98 -7.61 2.83 9.50
N VAL A 99 -6.66 3.52 8.89
CA VAL A 99 -6.18 3.31 7.51
C VAL A 99 -4.67 3.36 7.47
N GLN A 100 -4.10 2.52 6.63
CA GLN A 100 -2.72 2.64 6.20
C GLN A 100 -2.65 3.69 5.09
N PRO A 101 -1.99 4.84 5.28
CA PRO A 101 -2.08 5.99 4.38
C PRO A 101 -1.37 5.80 3.04
N ARG A 102 -0.36 4.96 2.96
CA ARG A 102 0.34 4.58 1.73
C ARG A 102 0.84 3.13 1.80
N PRO A 103 1.07 2.46 0.65
CA PRO A 103 1.76 1.18 0.64
C PRO A 103 3.16 1.28 1.26
N VAL A 104 3.57 0.26 2.03
CA VAL A 104 4.97 0.07 2.37
C VAL A 104 5.71 -0.51 1.18
N THR A 105 6.94 -0.07 0.94
CA THR A 105 7.74 -0.61 -0.16
C THR A 105 8.49 -1.86 0.29
N LEU A 106 8.30 -2.95 -0.46
CA LEU A 106 8.99 -4.22 -0.26
C LEU A 106 9.75 -4.62 -1.53
N ALA A 107 10.92 -5.20 -1.36
CA ALA A 107 11.70 -5.79 -2.43
C ALA A 107 11.41 -7.29 -2.54
N TYR A 108 11.27 -7.82 -3.75
CA TYR A 108 11.10 -9.26 -3.97
C TYR A 108 11.87 -9.74 -5.19
N GLU A 109 12.14 -11.03 -5.26
CA GLU A 109 12.75 -11.63 -6.45
C GLU A 109 11.68 -11.87 -7.51
N ALA A 110 11.61 -10.96 -8.48
CA ALA A 110 10.68 -11.07 -9.60
C ALA A 110 11.19 -12.05 -10.66
N SER A 111 10.26 -12.81 -11.25
CA SER A 111 10.56 -13.61 -12.42
C SER A 111 10.31 -12.80 -13.71
N PRO A 112 10.98 -13.12 -14.84
CA PRO A 112 10.68 -12.51 -16.14
C PRO A 112 9.23 -12.67 -16.58
N VAL A 113 8.54 -13.71 -16.11
CA VAL A 113 7.12 -13.95 -16.37
C VAL A 113 6.26 -12.88 -15.70
N MET A 114 6.64 -12.44 -14.49
CA MET A 114 5.93 -11.34 -13.82
C MET A 114 6.03 -10.05 -14.65
N ASP A 115 7.18 -9.73 -15.21
CA ASP A 115 7.36 -8.54 -16.06
C ASP A 115 6.42 -8.56 -17.27
N ILE A 116 6.23 -9.73 -17.89
CA ILE A 116 5.28 -9.93 -19.01
C ILE A 116 3.84 -9.68 -18.53
N ILE A 117 3.46 -10.25 -17.39
CA ILE A 117 2.10 -10.09 -16.81
C ILE A 117 1.83 -8.62 -16.48
N LEU A 118 2.77 -7.95 -15.82
CA LEU A 118 2.63 -6.53 -15.48
C LEU A 118 2.64 -5.65 -16.74
N GLY A 119 3.43 -6.01 -17.77
CA GLY A 119 3.42 -5.37 -19.08
C GLY A 119 2.04 -5.42 -19.73
N ALA A 120 1.43 -6.61 -19.78
CA ALA A 120 0.09 -6.80 -20.33
C ALA A 120 -0.99 -6.05 -19.52
N ALA A 121 -0.85 -5.96 -18.20
CA ALA A 121 -1.77 -5.19 -17.36
C ALA A 121 -1.72 -3.67 -17.64
N LYS A 122 -0.61 -3.16 -18.19
CA LYS A 122 -0.40 -1.74 -18.55
C LYS A 122 -0.85 -1.37 -19.97
N GLU A 123 -1.31 -2.33 -20.78
CA GLU A 123 -1.78 -2.04 -22.15
C GLU A 123 -3.07 -1.21 -22.16
N GLY A 124 -3.87 -1.25 -21.10
CA GLY A 124 -5.07 -0.45 -20.92
C GLY A 124 -4.79 0.98 -20.43
N ALA A 125 -5.86 1.79 -20.38
CA ALA A 125 -5.77 3.11 -19.78
C ALA A 125 -5.41 3.01 -18.29
N SER A 126 -4.47 3.85 -17.85
CA SER A 126 -4.14 3.95 -16.43
C SER A 126 -5.30 4.55 -15.63
N LEU A 127 -5.48 4.08 -14.42
CA LEU A 127 -6.39 4.69 -13.44
C LEU A 127 -5.93 6.10 -13.08
N TYR A 128 -4.62 6.27 -12.90
CA TYR A 128 -3.96 7.55 -12.65
C TYR A 128 -2.71 7.72 -13.50
N ALA A 129 -2.42 8.99 -13.85
CA ALA A 129 -1.15 9.45 -14.38
C ALA A 129 -0.92 10.84 -13.81
N VAL A 130 -0.18 10.96 -12.72
CA VAL A 130 0.07 12.22 -12.01
C VAL A 130 1.57 12.45 -11.86
N THR A 131 2.00 13.70 -12.03
CA THR A 131 3.40 14.10 -11.85
C THR A 131 3.50 14.91 -10.57
N ASP A 132 4.42 14.52 -9.69
CA ASP A 132 4.67 15.22 -8.46
C ASP A 132 5.54 16.48 -8.65
N PRO A 133 5.71 17.32 -7.61
CA PRO A 133 6.55 18.52 -7.70
C PRO A 133 8.04 18.23 -7.99
N ALA A 134 8.52 17.01 -7.74
CA ALA A 134 9.88 16.57 -8.05
C ALA A 134 10.04 16.12 -9.51
N GLY A 135 8.96 16.14 -10.29
CA GLY A 135 8.97 15.73 -11.70
C GLY A 135 8.84 14.22 -11.91
N ILE A 136 8.53 13.47 -10.85
CA ILE A 136 8.30 12.03 -10.93
C ILE A 136 6.86 11.78 -11.35
N THR A 137 6.66 11.00 -12.40
CA THR A 137 5.33 10.60 -12.86
C THR A 137 4.94 9.27 -12.25
N HIS A 138 3.81 9.26 -11.56
CA HIS A 138 3.19 8.10 -10.93
C HIS A 138 2.03 7.62 -11.78
N ARG A 139 2.03 6.35 -12.17
CA ARG A 139 0.94 5.70 -12.92
C ARG A 139 0.42 4.51 -12.15
N VAL A 140 -0.89 4.32 -12.19
CA VAL A 140 -1.57 3.19 -11.55
C VAL A 140 -2.53 2.55 -12.54
N TRP A 141 -2.51 1.23 -12.62
CA TRP A 141 -3.49 0.42 -13.35
C TRP A 141 -4.16 -0.54 -12.38
N GLU A 142 -5.47 -0.66 -12.48
CA GLU A 142 -6.26 -1.58 -11.68
C GLU A 142 -6.38 -2.92 -12.42
N VAL A 143 -6.12 -4.03 -11.72
CA VAL A 143 -6.18 -5.38 -12.27
C VAL A 143 -7.30 -6.16 -11.61
N LYS A 144 -8.44 -6.26 -12.31
CA LYS A 144 -9.65 -6.99 -11.86
C LYS A 144 -9.97 -8.19 -12.73
N ARG A 145 -9.41 -8.27 -13.93
CA ARG A 145 -9.66 -9.39 -14.84
C ARG A 145 -9.18 -10.69 -14.19
N GLU A 146 -10.05 -11.67 -14.09
CA GLU A 146 -9.88 -12.88 -13.29
C GLU A 146 -8.61 -13.67 -13.68
N ASP A 147 -8.33 -13.80 -14.98
CA ASP A 147 -7.13 -14.47 -15.49
C ASP A 147 -5.84 -13.72 -15.11
N ALA A 148 -5.83 -12.39 -15.18
CA ALA A 148 -4.68 -11.57 -14.77
C ALA A 148 -4.47 -11.60 -13.25
N VAL A 149 -5.55 -11.55 -12.47
CA VAL A 149 -5.51 -11.70 -11.00
C VAL A 149 -4.94 -13.08 -10.63
N ALA A 150 -5.40 -14.16 -11.28
CA ALA A 150 -4.91 -15.51 -11.04
C ALA A 150 -3.43 -15.67 -11.42
N ALA A 151 -3.01 -15.06 -12.55
CA ALA A 151 -1.61 -15.11 -12.99
C ALA A 151 -0.67 -14.36 -12.02
N ILE A 152 -1.01 -13.14 -11.60
CA ILE A 152 -0.24 -12.38 -10.60
C ILE A 152 -0.14 -13.18 -9.31
N ARG A 153 -1.26 -13.71 -8.81
CA ARG A 153 -1.30 -14.49 -7.58
C ARG A 153 -0.39 -15.72 -7.67
N ALA A 154 -0.47 -16.49 -8.76
CA ALA A 154 0.36 -17.67 -8.94
C ALA A 154 1.86 -17.35 -8.93
N MET A 155 2.27 -16.22 -9.50
CA MET A 155 3.67 -15.77 -9.48
C MET A 155 4.11 -15.34 -8.08
N LEU A 156 3.27 -14.58 -7.37
CA LEU A 156 3.58 -14.13 -6.01
C LEU A 156 3.61 -15.31 -5.02
N ASP A 157 2.73 -16.30 -5.16
CA ASP A 157 2.72 -17.50 -4.31
C ASP A 157 4.00 -18.35 -4.45
N GLN A 158 4.66 -18.29 -5.60
CA GLN A 158 5.94 -18.98 -5.87
C GLN A 158 7.16 -18.15 -5.47
N ALA A 159 7.03 -16.84 -5.34
CA ALA A 159 8.16 -15.98 -4.97
C ALA A 159 8.56 -16.17 -3.50
N PRO A 160 9.86 -16.04 -3.18
CA PRO A 160 10.33 -15.98 -1.79
C PRO A 160 9.66 -14.85 -1.00
N GLU A 161 9.76 -14.91 0.34
CA GLU A 161 9.27 -13.81 1.18
C GLU A 161 10.01 -12.52 0.81
N PRO A 162 9.27 -11.39 0.73
CA PRO A 162 9.84 -10.10 0.38
C PRO A 162 10.60 -9.52 1.57
N THR A 163 11.49 -8.57 1.30
CA THR A 163 12.23 -7.84 2.33
C THR A 163 11.78 -6.37 2.36
N PRO A 164 11.70 -5.74 3.56
CA PRO A 164 11.43 -4.31 3.67
C PRO A 164 12.49 -3.51 2.89
N ALA A 165 12.03 -2.55 2.09
CA ALA A 165 12.85 -1.61 1.33
C ALA A 165 12.40 -0.15 1.53
N ASP A 166 11.45 0.07 2.42
CA ASP A 166 10.97 1.39 2.84
C ASP A 166 11.80 1.95 4.01
N ASP A 167 11.48 3.17 4.43
CA ASP A 167 11.94 3.75 5.68
C ASP A 167 11.61 2.79 6.84
N PRO A 168 12.62 2.34 7.61
CA PRO A 168 12.42 1.46 8.76
C PRO A 168 11.41 1.98 9.78
N THR A 169 11.37 3.31 9.99
CA THR A 169 10.44 3.97 10.90
C THR A 169 8.99 3.76 10.46
N TYR A 170 8.70 3.88 9.16
CA TYR A 170 7.35 3.66 8.62
C TYR A 170 6.92 2.19 8.72
N ALA A 171 7.80 1.26 8.37
CA ALA A 171 7.54 -0.17 8.49
C ALA A 171 7.27 -0.57 9.96
N ALA A 172 8.08 -0.06 10.89
CA ALA A 172 7.90 -0.29 12.32
C ALA A 172 6.61 0.35 12.86
N ALA A 173 6.24 1.54 12.40
CA ALA A 173 4.99 2.19 12.77
C ALA A 173 3.75 1.39 12.32
N LEU A 174 3.78 0.79 11.13
CA LEU A 174 2.71 -0.08 10.65
C LEU A 174 2.58 -1.36 11.50
N ALA A 175 3.69 -1.99 11.83
CA ALA A 175 3.71 -3.16 12.72
C ALA A 175 3.18 -2.81 14.11
N GLY A 176 3.60 -1.67 14.66
CA GLY A 176 3.11 -1.14 15.94
C GLY A 176 1.62 -0.82 15.93
N ALA A 177 1.10 -0.21 14.87
CA ALA A 177 -0.33 0.06 14.71
C ALA A 177 -1.15 -1.24 14.68
N ALA A 178 -0.68 -2.26 13.96
CA ALA A 178 -1.32 -3.56 13.92
C ALA A 178 -1.35 -4.22 15.31
N GLN A 179 -0.27 -4.12 16.09
CA GLN A 179 -0.21 -4.63 17.44
C GLN A 179 -1.18 -3.91 18.38
N LEU A 180 -1.24 -2.57 18.34
CA LEU A 180 -2.18 -1.78 19.14
C LEU A 180 -3.63 -2.19 18.87
N LEU A 181 -4.01 -2.33 17.59
CA LEU A 181 -5.36 -2.75 17.20
C LEU A 181 -5.65 -4.21 17.61
N ALA A 182 -4.64 -5.10 17.56
CA ALA A 182 -4.78 -6.48 18.00
C ALA A 182 -4.99 -6.57 19.51
N ASP A 183 -4.27 -5.79 20.31
CA ASP A 183 -4.40 -5.78 21.76
C ASP A 183 -5.75 -5.20 22.19
N ASP A 184 -6.23 -4.16 21.50
CA ASP A 184 -7.56 -3.61 21.72
C ASP A 184 -8.65 -4.65 21.39
N ALA A 185 -8.56 -5.30 20.24
CA ALA A 185 -9.50 -6.35 19.83
C ALA A 185 -9.50 -7.56 20.79
N ARG A 186 -8.33 -7.94 21.33
CA ARG A 186 -8.24 -9.00 22.37
C ARG A 186 -8.89 -8.56 23.67
N THR A 187 -8.66 -7.32 24.07
CA THR A 187 -9.21 -6.77 25.32
C THR A 187 -10.74 -6.76 25.29
N VAL A 188 -11.36 -6.44 24.17
CA VAL A 188 -12.83 -6.46 24.00
C VAL A 188 -13.38 -7.80 23.53
N GLY A 189 -12.53 -8.82 23.36
CA GLY A 189 -12.94 -10.18 23.01
C GLY A 189 -13.40 -10.37 21.57
N THR A 190 -13.00 -9.48 20.64
CA THR A 190 -13.40 -9.54 19.21
C THR A 190 -12.31 -10.08 18.29
N TYR A 191 -11.11 -10.39 18.79
CA TYR A 191 -9.99 -10.87 18.00
C TYR A 191 -10.24 -12.28 17.45
N THR A 192 -10.22 -12.43 16.13
CA THR A 192 -10.44 -13.71 15.40
C THR A 192 -9.21 -14.19 14.61
N GLY A 193 -8.19 -13.34 14.49
CA GLY A 193 -6.99 -13.60 13.66
C GLY A 193 -7.18 -13.30 12.16
N LYS A 194 -8.34 -12.77 11.75
CA LYS A 194 -8.68 -12.47 10.35
C LYS A 194 -8.94 -10.99 10.10
N GLU A 195 -8.64 -10.15 11.07
CA GLU A 195 -8.88 -8.73 11.01
C GLU A 195 -8.00 -8.06 9.93
N PRO A 196 -8.49 -6.96 9.31
CA PRO A 196 -7.74 -6.24 8.28
C PRO A 196 -6.36 -5.74 8.73
N PHE A 197 -6.19 -5.40 10.02
CA PHE A 197 -4.89 -4.97 10.56
C PHE A 197 -3.83 -6.07 10.64
N ASN A 198 -4.19 -7.34 10.43
CA ASN A 198 -3.22 -8.43 10.27
C ASN A 198 -2.55 -8.41 8.89
N PHE A 199 -2.96 -7.51 8.02
CA PHE A 199 -2.40 -7.31 6.69
C PHE A 199 -1.92 -5.86 6.53
N THR A 200 -0.89 -5.70 5.69
CA THR A 200 -0.35 -4.41 5.28
C THR A 200 -0.45 -4.28 3.76
N VAL A 201 -0.83 -3.11 3.25
CA VAL A 201 -0.72 -2.86 1.82
C VAL A 201 0.75 -2.60 1.49
N ALA A 202 1.26 -3.32 0.52
CA ALA A 202 2.65 -3.28 0.09
C ALA A 202 2.76 -3.02 -1.41
N ALA A 203 3.71 -2.17 -1.80
CA ALA A 203 4.18 -2.02 -3.16
C ALA A 203 5.43 -2.90 -3.33
N LEU A 204 5.27 -3.97 -4.08
CA LEU A 204 6.27 -5.02 -4.31
C LEU A 204 7.06 -4.69 -5.57
N PHE A 205 8.34 -4.38 -5.44
CA PHE A 205 9.23 -4.08 -6.55
C PHE A 205 10.31 -5.15 -6.70
N PRO A 206 10.74 -5.44 -7.95
CA PRO A 206 11.91 -6.28 -8.18
C PRO A 206 13.14 -5.74 -7.44
N THR A 207 13.86 -6.59 -6.72
CA THR A 207 15.07 -6.21 -5.94
C THR A 207 16.06 -5.42 -6.77
N ALA A 208 16.26 -5.79 -8.04
CA ALA A 208 17.15 -5.10 -8.95
C ALA A 208 16.72 -3.64 -9.26
N GLN A 209 15.43 -3.31 -9.09
CA GLN A 209 14.90 -1.96 -9.36
C GLN A 209 14.94 -1.03 -8.15
N VAL A 210 15.18 -1.55 -6.94
CA VAL A 210 15.17 -0.75 -5.69
C VAL A 210 16.53 -0.64 -5.02
N SER A 211 17.58 -1.22 -5.59
CA SER A 211 18.95 -1.18 -5.06
C SER A 211 19.56 0.24 -5.00
N GLY A 212 19.05 1.18 -5.77
CA GLY A 212 19.48 2.59 -5.79
C GLY A 212 18.57 3.55 -4.98
N GLY A 213 17.59 3.01 -4.29
CA GLY A 213 16.57 3.75 -3.54
C GLY A 213 15.17 3.24 -3.89
N ALA A 214 14.40 2.96 -2.86
CA ALA A 214 13.06 2.42 -3.03
C ALA A 214 12.07 3.53 -3.41
N PRO A 215 11.25 3.35 -4.48
CA PRO A 215 10.21 4.30 -4.79
C PRO A 215 9.11 4.23 -3.75
N GLN A 216 8.53 5.38 -3.43
CA GLN A 216 7.38 5.46 -2.53
C GLN A 216 6.12 5.81 -3.31
N VAL A 217 5.05 5.08 -3.06
CA VAL A 217 3.73 5.44 -3.58
C VAL A 217 3.24 6.68 -2.83
N PRO A 218 2.77 7.73 -3.52
CA PRO A 218 2.26 8.93 -2.85
C PRO A 218 1.19 8.63 -1.82
N THR A 219 1.25 9.32 -0.69
CA THR A 219 0.26 9.21 0.39
C THR A 219 -1.15 9.45 -0.15
N GLY A 220 -2.09 8.60 0.22
CA GLY A 220 -3.49 8.69 -0.18
C GLY A 220 -3.82 8.17 -1.57
N LEU A 221 -2.81 7.88 -2.43
CA LEU A 221 -3.08 7.38 -3.78
C LEU A 221 -3.65 5.96 -3.77
N LEU A 222 -3.12 5.10 -2.90
CA LEU A 222 -3.58 3.73 -2.65
C LEU A 222 -3.53 3.45 -1.15
N THR A 223 -4.67 3.47 -0.48
CA THR A 223 -4.76 3.27 0.97
C THR A 223 -5.51 1.98 1.31
N HIS A 224 -5.21 1.43 2.49
CA HIS A 224 -5.86 0.23 2.99
C HIS A 224 -6.58 0.50 4.31
N GLN A 225 -7.85 0.13 4.39
CA GLN A 225 -8.60 0.21 5.64
C GLN A 225 -8.19 -0.95 6.55
N ILE A 226 -7.53 -0.63 7.67
CA ILE A 226 -7.01 -1.61 8.63
C ILE A 226 -7.97 -1.90 9.79
N ALA A 227 -8.96 -1.03 10.03
CA ALA A 227 -10.02 -1.25 11.01
C ALA A 227 -11.30 -0.54 10.55
N ARG A 228 -12.44 -0.91 11.14
CA ARG A 228 -13.71 -0.23 10.85
C ARG A 228 -13.71 1.19 11.45
N PHE A 229 -14.24 2.11 10.69
CA PHE A 229 -14.47 3.48 11.18
C PHE A 229 -15.53 3.49 12.29
#